data_cf84f316ce1ff83cc720ab48df32ae0d
#
_entry.id   cf84f316ce1ff83cc720ab48df32ae0d
#
_cell.length_a   1.000
_cell.length_b   1.000
_cell.length_c   1.000
_cell.angle_alpha   90.00
_cell.angle_beta   90.00
_cell.angle_gamma   90.00
#
_symmetry.space_group_name_H-M   'P 1'
#
loop_
_entity.id
_entity.type
_entity.pdbx_description
1 polymer ?
#
loop_
_entity_poly.entity_id
_entity_poly.type
_entity_poly.pdbx_seq_one_letter_code
_entity_poly.pdbx_strand_id
1 'polypeptide(L)' 'MIKMKLHIKLAEFRMTQKELSEKTGIRQPTISAYCNDSNKHIVKEHLDIFCELFNCNVEDLIEYNKKDGQ' A
#
# COMPACT_ATOMS: atom_id res chain seq x y z
N MET A 1 11.91 -1.22 10.85
CA MET A 1 11.61 -1.83 9.54
C MET A 1 10.33 -1.22 8.98
N ILE A 2 10.34 -0.95 7.69
CA ILE A 2 9.18 -0.36 7.02
C ILE A 2 8.20 -1.46 6.65
N LYS A 3 6.93 -1.23 6.93
CA LYS A 3 5.87 -2.16 6.57
C LYS A 3 4.75 -1.46 5.83
N MET A 4 4.20 -2.15 4.84
CA MET A 4 3.07 -1.63 4.08
C MET A 4 1.77 -1.93 4.80
N LYS A 5 0.84 -0.96 4.72
CA LYS A 5 -0.49 -1.12 5.31
C LYS A 5 -1.59 -0.97 4.25
N LEU A 6 -1.24 -1.17 2.99
CA LEU A 6 -2.21 -1.01 1.91
C LEU A 6 -3.39 -1.95 2.07
N HIS A 7 -3.14 -3.16 2.53
CA HIS A 7 -4.21 -4.13 2.73
C HIS A 7 -5.28 -3.63 3.70
N ILE A 8 -4.87 -2.80 4.67
CA ILE A 8 -5.83 -2.24 5.63
C ILE A 8 -6.75 -1.25 4.92
N LYS A 9 -6.18 -0.43 4.03
CA LYS A 9 -7.00 0.52 3.28
C LYS A 9 -7.98 -0.20 2.36
N LEU A 10 -7.53 -1.28 1.73
CA LEU A 10 -8.44 -2.06 0.89
C LEU A 10 -9.59 -2.61 1.70
N ALA A 11 -9.31 -3.10 2.89
CA ALA A 11 -10.36 -3.62 3.77
C ALA A 11 -11.32 -2.52 4.19
N GLU A 12 -10.80 -1.35 4.54
CA GLU A 12 -11.64 -0.22 4.94
C GLU A 12 -12.58 0.22 3.83
N PHE A 13 -12.08 0.21 2.60
CA PHE A 13 -12.86 0.67 1.45
C PHE A 13 -13.60 -0.48 0.76
N ARG A 14 -13.49 -1.69 1.30
CA ARG A 14 -14.12 -2.89 0.73
C ARG A 14 -13.76 -3.04 -0.74
N MET A 15 -12.50 -2.84 -1.05
CA MET A 15 -11.99 -2.85 -2.41
C MET A 15 -11.07 -4.05 -2.58
N THR A 16 -11.18 -4.72 -3.73
CA THR A 16 -10.29 -5.82 -4.04
C THR A 16 -9.01 -5.29 -4.68
N GLN A 17 -7.97 -6.12 -4.71
CA GLN A 17 -6.74 -5.76 -5.39
C GLN A 17 -6.98 -5.53 -6.87
N LYS A 18 -7.86 -6.32 -7.47
CA LYS A 18 -8.20 -6.16 -8.87
C LYS A 18 -8.84 -4.80 -9.13
N GLU A 19 -9.77 -4.40 -8.27
CA GLU A 19 -10.41 -3.10 -8.39
C GLU A 19 -9.41 -1.98 -8.26
N LEU A 20 -8.49 -2.10 -7.31
CA LEU A 20 -7.47 -1.10 -7.12
C LEU A 20 -6.57 -1.00 -8.35
N SER A 21 -6.23 -2.14 -8.93
CA SER A 21 -5.42 -2.16 -10.14
C SER A 21 -6.14 -1.42 -11.27
N GLU A 22 -7.43 -1.66 -11.42
CA GLU A 22 -8.21 -1.02 -12.47
C GLU A 22 -8.32 0.48 -12.26
N LYS A 23 -8.47 0.91 -11.02
CA LYS A 23 -8.63 2.33 -10.71
C LYS A 23 -7.34 3.11 -10.81
N THR A 24 -6.21 2.47 -10.57
CA THR A 24 -4.92 3.17 -10.51
C THR A 24 -4.06 2.95 -11.72
N GLY A 25 -4.33 1.91 -12.50
CA GLY A 25 -3.46 1.54 -13.61
C GLY A 25 -2.20 0.81 -13.16
N ILE A 26 -2.07 0.55 -11.87
CA ILE A 26 -0.92 -0.18 -11.33
C ILE A 26 -1.20 -1.67 -11.51
N ARG A 27 -0.19 -2.40 -11.93
CA ARG A 27 -0.34 -3.82 -12.22
C ARG A 27 -0.70 -4.59 -10.95
N GLN A 28 -1.59 -5.55 -11.11
CA GLN A 28 -2.08 -6.31 -9.96
C GLN A 28 -0.97 -7.03 -9.18
N PRO A 29 0.03 -7.65 -9.85
CA PRO A 29 1.13 -8.25 -9.09
C PRO A 29 1.87 -7.26 -8.20
N THR A 30 2.00 -6.01 -8.65
CA THR A 30 2.65 -4.97 -7.86
C THR A 30 1.81 -4.65 -6.62
N ILE A 31 0.51 -4.53 -6.81
CA ILE A 31 -0.40 -4.28 -5.69
C ILE A 31 -0.38 -5.44 -4.71
N SER A 32 -0.36 -6.67 -5.23
CA SER A 32 -0.27 -7.84 -4.38
C SER A 32 1.00 -7.83 -3.54
N ALA A 33 2.12 -7.46 -4.14
CA ALA A 33 3.38 -7.38 -3.40
C ALA A 33 3.30 -6.35 -2.28
N TYR A 34 2.67 -5.20 -2.54
CA TYR A 34 2.49 -4.21 -1.48
C TYR A 34 1.61 -4.74 -0.36
N CYS A 35 0.53 -5.45 -0.71
CA CYS A 35 -0.38 -5.98 0.29
C CYS A 35 0.26 -7.08 1.13
N ASN A 36 1.15 -7.85 0.53
CA ASN A 36 1.85 -8.94 1.23
C ASN A 36 3.15 -8.48 1.87
N ASP A 37 3.50 -7.21 1.68
CA ASP A 37 4.74 -6.64 2.21
C ASP A 37 5.96 -7.41 1.68
N SER A 38 5.88 -7.89 0.45
CA SER A 38 6.96 -8.66 -0.16
C SER A 38 7.76 -7.84 -1.16
N ASN A 39 7.39 -6.58 -1.39
CA ASN A 39 8.11 -5.71 -2.29
C ASN A 39 9.41 -5.24 -1.64
N LYS A 40 10.45 -5.09 -2.46
CA LYS A 40 11.73 -4.56 -1.99
C LYS A 40 11.80 -3.04 -2.16
N HIS A 41 11.01 -2.52 -3.06
CA HIS A 41 11.01 -1.10 -3.37
C HIS A 41 9.59 -0.58 -3.34
N ILE A 42 9.46 0.67 -2.93
CA ILE A 42 8.19 1.36 -2.96
C ILE A 42 8.32 2.50 -3.95
N VAL A 43 7.47 2.51 -4.97
CA VAL A 43 7.50 3.55 -5.99
C VAL A 43 6.79 4.77 -5.44
N LYS A 44 7.48 5.90 -5.46
CA LYS A 44 6.96 7.14 -4.91
C LYS A 44 5.62 7.53 -5.56
N GLU A 45 5.54 7.37 -6.87
CA GLU A 45 4.30 7.70 -7.59
C GLU A 45 3.14 6.83 -7.16
N HIS A 46 3.41 5.58 -6.81
CA HIS A 46 2.36 4.70 -6.33
C HIS A 46 1.78 5.21 -5.02
N LEU A 47 2.65 5.67 -4.12
CA LEU A 47 2.19 6.25 -2.86
C LEU A 47 1.33 7.47 -3.11
N ASP A 48 1.74 8.30 -4.05
CA ASP A 48 0.98 9.50 -4.41
C ASP A 48 -0.42 9.14 -4.90
N ILE A 49 -0.50 8.15 -5.77
CA ILE A 49 -1.77 7.69 -6.31
C ILE A 49 -2.67 7.16 -5.20
N PHE A 50 -2.11 6.34 -4.31
CA PHE A 50 -2.89 5.77 -3.23
C PHE A 50 -3.39 6.85 -2.26
N CYS A 51 -2.54 7.80 -1.93
CA CYS A 51 -2.94 8.88 -1.03
C CYS A 51 -4.10 9.68 -1.63
N GLU A 52 -4.03 9.94 -2.92
CA GLU A 52 -5.09 10.67 -3.58
C GLU A 52 -6.38 9.86 -3.67
N LEU A 53 -6.25 8.59 -4.03
CA LEU A 53 -7.42 7.73 -4.18
C LEU A 53 -8.14 7.51 -2.85
N PHE A 54 -7.39 7.24 -1.80
CA PHE A 54 -7.96 6.95 -0.49
C PHE A 54 -8.13 8.21 0.36
N ASN A 55 -7.68 9.35 -0.14
CA ASN A 55 -7.75 10.62 0.58
C ASN A 55 -7.12 10.48 1.96
N CYS A 56 -5.90 10.01 1.98
CA CYS A 56 -5.18 9.75 3.23
C CYS A 56 -3.74 10.23 3.14
N ASN A 57 -3.04 10.14 4.24
CA ASN A 57 -1.63 10.51 4.32
C ASN A 57 -0.76 9.28 4.12
N VAL A 58 0.51 9.51 3.80
CA VAL A 58 1.47 8.43 3.60
C VAL A 58 1.54 7.52 4.83
N GLU A 59 1.47 8.12 6.02
CA GLU A 59 1.56 7.32 7.24
C GLU A 59 0.39 6.37 7.43
N ASP A 60 -0.68 6.55 6.67
CA ASP A 60 -1.79 5.61 6.67
C ASP A 60 -1.51 4.40 5.79
N LEU A 61 -0.50 4.48 4.95
CA LEU A 61 -0.16 3.43 4.00
C LEU A 61 1.08 2.66 4.40
N ILE A 62 1.98 3.27 5.13
CA ILE A 62 3.22 2.64 5.56
C ILE A 62 3.47 2.99 7.01
N GLU A 63 4.28 2.16 7.66
CA GLU A 63 4.68 2.45 9.02
C GLU A 63 6.10 1.97 9.23
N TYR A 64 6.76 2.56 10.20
CA TYR A 64 8.09 2.14 10.59
C TYR A 64 8.02 1.50 11.97
N ASN A 65 8.44 0.26 12.05
CA ASN A 65 8.52 -0.46 13.30
C ASN A 65 9.96 -0.67 13.68
N LYS A 66 10.34 -0.21 14.86
CA LYS A 66 11.65 -0.57 15.37
C LYS A 66 11.63 -2.05 15.65
N LYS A 67 12.72 -2.71 15.32
CA LYS A 67 12.81 -4.11 15.68
C LYS A 67 12.83 -4.19 17.19
N ASP A 68 12.03 -5.10 17.70
CA ASP A 68 11.98 -5.31 19.14
C ASP A 68 13.33 -5.72 19.65
N GLY A 69 13.64 -5.29 20.84
CA GLY A 69 14.91 -5.56 21.45
C GLY A 69 16.06 -4.76 20.85
N GLN A 70 15.73 -3.76 20.08
CA GLN A 70 16.74 -2.96 19.40
C GLN A 70 16.47 -1.50 19.49
#